data_cfa3e9f84e919c152b97ce3ed0ee28de
#
_entry.id   cfa3e9f84e919c152b97ce3ed0ee28de
#
_cell.length_a   1.000
_cell.length_b   1.000
_cell.length_c   1.000
_cell.angle_alpha   90.00
_cell.angle_beta   90.00
_cell.angle_gamma   90.00
#
_symmetry.space_group_name_H-M   'P 1'
#
loop_
_entity.id
_entity.type
_entity.pdbx_description
1 polymer ?
#
loop_
_entity_poly.entity_id
_entity_poly.type
_entity_poly.pdbx_seq_one_letter_code
_entity_poly.pdbx_strand_id
1 'polypeptide(L)'
;MIETIVFDVGETLTKDDRYWASWADWLQVPRHTVSALVGSVVAQGGDGLDALRLISPDMDIASAHQAREAAGRGEHLGEADLYPDVRPALGGLHKLGVRVVIAGNESARAAELLRDLDLPADLIVTAGDWGVAKPDPAFFTRVLEVAQAGPRETLYVGDHPAHDVFPAKQAGLRTAHIRRGPWGHLWADDPAVAEAADWQIDNLTVLAALIAR
;
A
#
# COMPACT_ATOMS: atom_id res chain seq x y z
N MET A 1 0.22 1.57 24.42
CA MET A 1 -0.85 2.29 23.67
C MET A 1 -0.30 2.60 22.30
N ILE A 2 -1.09 2.58 21.24
CA ILE A 2 -0.61 2.97 19.89
C ILE A 2 -0.51 4.50 19.84
N GLU A 3 0.66 5.00 19.46
CA GLU A 3 0.96 6.44 19.34
C GLU A 3 1.08 6.86 17.88
N THR A 4 1.52 5.92 17.02
CA THR A 4 1.68 6.17 15.59
C THR A 4 1.06 5.05 14.78
N ILE A 5 0.34 5.40 13.72
CA ILE A 5 -0.13 4.45 12.71
C ILE A 5 0.51 4.79 11.37
N VAL A 6 1.12 3.78 10.76
CA VAL A 6 1.74 3.86 9.45
C VAL A 6 0.88 3.07 8.46
N PHE A 7 0.49 3.69 7.38
CA PHE A 7 -0.35 3.09 6.34
C PHE A 7 0.49 2.80 5.09
N ASP A 8 0.34 1.60 4.55
CA ASP A 8 0.63 1.34 3.17
C ASP A 8 -0.31 2.13 2.24
N VAL A 9 -0.07 2.14 0.94
CA VAL A 9 -0.82 2.95 -0.03
C VAL A 9 -1.71 2.10 -0.93
N GLY A 10 -1.11 1.30 -1.82
CA GLY A 10 -1.84 0.50 -2.80
C GLY A 10 -2.77 -0.50 -2.11
N GLU A 11 -4.03 -0.57 -2.53
CA GLU A 11 -5.05 -1.46 -1.96
C GLU A 11 -5.22 -1.36 -0.42
N THR A 12 -4.59 -0.35 0.18
CA THR A 12 -4.78 0.04 1.59
C THR A 12 -5.50 1.38 1.69
N LEU A 13 -4.95 2.44 1.08
CA LEU A 13 -5.55 3.76 0.98
C LEU A 13 -6.15 4.02 -0.40
N THR A 14 -5.50 3.52 -1.44
CA THR A 14 -5.90 3.72 -2.84
C THR A 14 -6.34 2.41 -3.48
N LYS A 15 -7.27 2.52 -4.43
CA LYS A 15 -7.67 1.42 -5.31
C LYS A 15 -6.76 1.41 -6.54
N ASP A 16 -6.30 0.26 -6.94
CA ASP A 16 -5.42 0.08 -8.10
C ASP A 16 -6.17 -0.02 -9.45
N ASP A 17 -7.50 0.16 -9.45
CA ASP A 17 -8.35 0.06 -10.65
C ASP A 17 -7.82 0.89 -11.82
N ARG A 18 -7.52 2.18 -11.57
CA ARG A 18 -7.02 3.09 -12.59
C ARG A 18 -5.59 2.76 -13.00
N TYR A 19 -4.77 2.35 -12.06
CA TYR A 19 -3.39 1.95 -12.33
C TYR A 19 -3.35 0.81 -13.36
N TRP A 20 -4.05 -0.28 -13.09
CA TRP A 20 -4.10 -1.43 -13.99
C TRP A 20 -4.85 -1.13 -15.30
N ALA A 21 -5.92 -0.32 -15.23
CA ALA A 21 -6.62 0.15 -16.43
C ALA A 21 -5.70 0.95 -17.35
N SER A 22 -4.84 1.80 -16.79
CA SER A 22 -3.89 2.62 -17.57
C SER A 22 -2.82 1.79 -18.27
N TRP A 23 -2.39 0.68 -17.65
CA TRP A 23 -1.51 -0.30 -18.29
C TRP A 23 -2.21 -1.06 -19.42
N ALA A 24 -3.47 -1.48 -19.21
CA ALA A 24 -4.26 -2.13 -20.25
C ALA A 24 -4.43 -1.23 -21.48
N ASP A 25 -4.76 0.04 -21.24
CA ASP A 25 -4.93 1.05 -22.31
C ASP A 25 -3.59 1.33 -23.04
N TRP A 26 -2.46 1.30 -22.32
CA TRP A 26 -1.13 1.43 -22.91
C TRP A 26 -0.78 0.26 -23.81
N LEU A 27 -1.04 -0.96 -23.34
CA LEU A 27 -0.76 -2.21 -24.06
C LEU A 27 -1.83 -2.56 -25.11
N GLN A 28 -2.90 -1.76 -25.20
CA GLN A 28 -4.02 -1.97 -26.11
C GLN A 28 -4.72 -3.34 -25.93
N VAL A 29 -4.83 -3.78 -24.67
CA VAL A 29 -5.55 -5.01 -24.30
C VAL A 29 -6.77 -4.67 -23.45
N PRO A 30 -7.79 -5.55 -23.38
CA PRO A 30 -8.94 -5.32 -22.51
C PRO A 30 -8.52 -5.18 -21.05
N ARG A 31 -9.07 -4.18 -20.35
CA ARG A 31 -8.77 -3.94 -18.91
C ARG A 31 -9.02 -5.17 -18.04
N HIS A 32 -10.12 -5.90 -18.32
CA HIS A 32 -10.42 -7.17 -17.63
C HIS A 32 -9.29 -8.21 -17.79
N THR A 33 -8.64 -8.26 -18.96
CA THR A 33 -7.54 -9.19 -19.21
C THR A 33 -6.35 -8.89 -18.28
N VAL A 34 -5.96 -7.61 -18.16
CA VAL A 34 -4.87 -7.22 -17.26
C VAL A 34 -5.22 -7.55 -15.81
N SER A 35 -6.41 -7.15 -15.34
CA SER A 35 -6.84 -7.43 -13.95
C SER A 35 -6.88 -8.93 -13.64
N ALA A 36 -7.36 -9.76 -14.58
CA ALA A 36 -7.39 -11.21 -14.41
C ALA A 36 -5.97 -11.82 -14.34
N LEU A 37 -5.04 -11.33 -15.16
CA LEU A 37 -3.65 -11.78 -15.15
C LEU A 37 -2.94 -11.33 -13.88
N VAL A 38 -3.16 -10.10 -13.42
CA VAL A 38 -2.66 -9.63 -12.11
C VAL A 38 -3.14 -10.56 -11.00
N GLY A 39 -4.45 -10.82 -10.90
CA GLY A 39 -4.98 -11.74 -9.89
C GLY A 39 -4.39 -13.15 -10.00
N SER A 40 -4.13 -13.65 -11.22
CA SER A 40 -3.51 -14.95 -11.44
C SER A 40 -2.06 -15.01 -10.95
N VAL A 41 -1.27 -13.97 -11.22
CA VAL A 41 0.13 -13.87 -10.77
C VAL A 41 0.20 -13.75 -9.25
N VAL A 42 -0.63 -12.86 -8.69
CA VAL A 42 -0.73 -12.66 -7.24
C VAL A 42 -1.12 -13.96 -6.53
N ALA A 43 -2.08 -14.72 -7.05
CA ALA A 43 -2.49 -16.01 -6.47
C ALA A 43 -1.35 -17.06 -6.44
N GLN A 44 -0.32 -16.89 -7.24
CA GLN A 44 0.89 -17.71 -7.26
C GLN A 44 2.04 -17.12 -6.42
N GLY A 45 1.79 -16.02 -5.71
CA GLY A 45 2.80 -15.32 -4.90
C GLY A 45 3.76 -14.43 -5.71
N GLY A 46 3.45 -14.14 -6.97
CA GLY A 46 4.24 -13.27 -7.84
C GLY A 46 3.90 -11.79 -7.68
N ASP A 47 4.77 -10.91 -8.18
CA ASP A 47 4.52 -9.48 -8.26
C ASP A 47 3.45 -9.18 -9.33
N GLY A 48 2.47 -8.32 -9.02
CA GLY A 48 1.43 -7.93 -9.97
C GLY A 48 1.97 -7.39 -11.30
N LEU A 49 3.11 -6.71 -11.30
CA LEU A 49 3.78 -6.22 -12.52
C LEU A 49 4.24 -7.35 -13.45
N ASP A 50 4.47 -8.56 -12.94
CA ASP A 50 4.81 -9.71 -13.78
C ASP A 50 3.67 -10.10 -14.72
N ALA A 51 2.43 -9.72 -14.40
CA ALA A 51 1.29 -9.90 -15.29
C ALA A 51 1.47 -9.17 -16.63
N LEU A 52 2.17 -8.03 -16.65
CA LEU A 52 2.46 -7.28 -17.88
C LEU A 52 3.43 -8.03 -18.78
N ARG A 53 4.34 -8.82 -18.21
CA ARG A 53 5.26 -9.70 -18.96
C ARG A 53 4.57 -10.91 -19.58
N LEU A 54 3.43 -11.35 -19.04
CA LEU A 54 2.59 -12.36 -19.69
C LEU A 54 1.97 -11.85 -20.99
N ILE A 55 1.74 -10.53 -21.08
CA ILE A 55 1.19 -9.88 -22.28
C ILE A 55 2.31 -9.51 -23.24
N SER A 56 3.42 -9.00 -22.74
CA SER A 56 4.59 -8.56 -23.50
C SER A 56 5.87 -9.08 -22.84
N PRO A 57 6.32 -10.32 -23.20
CA PRO A 57 7.42 -11.00 -22.50
C PRO A 57 8.75 -10.23 -22.49
N ASP A 58 9.03 -9.48 -23.55
CA ASP A 58 10.29 -8.73 -23.70
C ASP A 58 10.20 -7.30 -23.13
N MET A 59 9.10 -6.93 -22.46
CA MET A 59 8.91 -5.58 -21.96
C MET A 59 9.81 -5.30 -20.76
N ASP A 60 10.65 -4.26 -20.89
CA ASP A 60 11.30 -3.65 -19.75
C ASP A 60 10.33 -2.67 -19.07
N ILE A 61 9.88 -3.03 -17.87
CA ILE A 61 8.88 -2.26 -17.10
C ILE A 61 9.36 -0.83 -16.82
N ALA A 62 10.64 -0.65 -16.47
CA ALA A 62 11.19 0.67 -16.17
C ALA A 62 11.17 1.58 -17.41
N SER A 63 11.60 1.07 -18.56
CA SER A 63 11.53 1.80 -19.83
C SER A 63 10.08 2.09 -20.26
N ALA A 64 9.17 1.17 -20.01
CA ALA A 64 7.74 1.37 -20.31
C ALA A 64 7.13 2.47 -19.42
N HIS A 65 7.48 2.54 -18.14
CA HIS A 65 7.08 3.65 -17.26
C HIS A 65 7.58 5.00 -17.81
N GLN A 66 8.86 5.10 -18.18
CA GLN A 66 9.43 6.33 -18.75
C GLN A 66 8.74 6.73 -20.06
N ALA A 67 8.46 5.75 -20.94
CA ALA A 67 7.76 6.04 -22.19
C ALA A 67 6.32 6.54 -21.96
N ARG A 68 5.63 6.00 -20.96
CA ARG A 68 4.29 6.46 -20.56
C ARG A 68 4.33 7.89 -20.03
N GLU A 69 5.29 8.21 -19.16
CA GLU A 69 5.49 9.58 -18.66
C GLU A 69 5.76 10.57 -19.81
N ALA A 70 6.68 10.23 -20.71
CA ALA A 70 7.00 11.05 -21.88
C ALA A 70 5.81 11.28 -22.82
N ALA A 71 4.87 10.33 -22.87
CA ALA A 71 3.65 10.40 -23.66
C ALA A 71 2.49 11.12 -22.91
N GLY A 72 2.70 11.64 -21.70
CA GLY A 72 1.66 12.24 -20.87
C GLY A 72 0.61 11.22 -20.38
N ARG A 73 0.99 9.95 -20.30
CA ARG A 73 0.16 8.81 -19.85
C ARG A 73 0.79 8.10 -18.65
N GLY A 74 1.55 8.84 -17.86
CA GLY A 74 2.24 8.37 -16.68
C GLY A 74 1.32 8.10 -15.49
N GLU A 75 1.93 8.03 -14.32
CA GLU A 75 1.18 7.83 -13.08
C GLU A 75 0.18 8.95 -12.83
N HIS A 76 -1.01 8.55 -12.44
CA HIS A 76 -2.07 9.45 -12.01
C HIS A 76 -2.72 8.91 -10.75
N LEU A 77 -2.85 9.76 -9.75
CA LEU A 77 -3.53 9.48 -8.50
C LEU A 77 -4.36 10.68 -8.11
N GLY A 78 -5.60 10.46 -7.72
CA GLY A 78 -6.53 11.52 -7.37
C GLY A 78 -7.56 11.06 -6.34
N GLU A 79 -8.42 11.97 -5.90
CA GLU A 79 -9.44 11.73 -4.88
C GLU A 79 -10.33 10.50 -5.19
N ALA A 80 -10.64 10.27 -6.46
CA ALA A 80 -11.49 9.14 -6.89
C ALA A 80 -10.82 7.78 -6.70
N ASP A 81 -9.49 7.75 -6.54
CA ASP A 81 -8.74 6.53 -6.32
C ASP A 81 -8.71 6.12 -4.83
N LEU A 82 -9.01 7.04 -3.92
CA LEU A 82 -9.07 6.74 -2.49
C LEU A 82 -10.24 5.79 -2.17
N TYR A 83 -10.03 4.91 -1.21
CA TYR A 83 -11.13 4.22 -0.56
C TYR A 83 -11.98 5.23 0.24
N PRO A 84 -13.32 5.05 0.31
CA PRO A 84 -14.22 6.05 0.90
C PRO A 84 -13.98 6.34 2.38
N ASP A 85 -13.39 5.39 3.09
CA ASP A 85 -13.14 5.48 4.53
C ASP A 85 -11.78 6.10 4.89
N VAL A 86 -10.92 6.42 3.91
CA VAL A 86 -9.57 6.96 4.15
C VAL A 86 -9.64 8.28 4.90
N ARG A 87 -10.25 9.30 4.33
CA ARG A 87 -10.30 10.61 4.98
C ARG A 87 -11.00 10.60 6.35
N PRO A 88 -12.16 9.93 6.50
CA PRO A 88 -12.79 9.79 7.82
C PRO A 88 -11.90 9.08 8.85
N ALA A 89 -11.19 8.02 8.44
CA ALA A 89 -10.32 7.27 9.35
C ALA A 89 -9.10 8.10 9.77
N LEU A 90 -8.35 8.65 8.82
CA LEU A 90 -7.16 9.45 9.12
C LEU A 90 -7.52 10.68 9.97
N GLY A 91 -8.58 11.40 9.61
CA GLY A 91 -9.07 12.55 10.41
C GLY A 91 -9.59 12.16 11.80
N GLY A 92 -10.13 10.94 11.94
CA GLY A 92 -10.53 10.39 13.24
C GLY A 92 -9.32 10.11 14.14
N LEU A 93 -8.26 9.54 13.59
CA LEU A 93 -7.01 9.25 14.32
C LEU A 93 -6.31 10.54 14.77
N HIS A 94 -6.23 11.54 13.90
CA HIS A 94 -5.70 12.87 14.27
C HIS A 94 -6.44 13.49 15.47
N LYS A 95 -7.77 13.39 15.50
CA LYS A 95 -8.56 13.89 16.64
C LYS A 95 -8.26 13.18 17.96
N LEU A 96 -7.76 11.96 17.88
CA LEU A 96 -7.31 11.19 19.05
C LEU A 96 -5.85 11.47 19.42
N GLY A 97 -5.16 12.35 18.70
CA GLY A 97 -3.76 12.68 18.93
C GLY A 97 -2.79 11.60 18.44
N VAL A 98 -3.26 10.67 17.58
CA VAL A 98 -2.42 9.63 16.98
C VAL A 98 -1.69 10.22 15.79
N ARG A 99 -0.37 10.01 15.73
CA ARG A 99 0.44 10.37 14.57
C ARG A 99 0.10 9.48 13.38
N VAL A 100 -0.16 10.08 12.23
CA VAL A 100 -0.52 9.39 11.00
C VAL A 100 0.63 9.53 10.00
N VAL A 101 1.21 8.41 9.60
CA VAL A 101 2.27 8.33 8.59
C VAL A 101 1.76 7.49 7.42
N ILE A 102 2.08 7.87 6.20
CA ILE A 102 1.84 7.09 4.99
C ILE A 102 3.21 6.68 4.46
N ALA A 103 3.45 5.35 4.34
CA ALA A 103 4.73 4.82 3.87
C ALA A 103 4.51 3.51 3.09
N GLY A 104 4.76 3.53 1.79
CA GLY A 104 4.54 2.38 0.88
C GLY A 104 5.60 2.26 -0.21
N ASN A 105 5.41 1.29 -1.11
CA ASN A 105 6.36 0.96 -2.18
C ASN A 105 6.21 1.83 -3.44
N GLU A 106 5.59 2.97 -3.33
CA GLU A 106 5.31 3.86 -4.45
C GLU A 106 6.57 4.57 -4.93
N SER A 107 6.51 5.05 -6.18
CA SER A 107 7.51 5.90 -6.80
C SER A 107 7.58 7.29 -6.13
N ALA A 108 8.67 8.03 -6.37
CA ALA A 108 8.76 9.43 -5.95
C ALA A 108 7.67 10.30 -6.60
N ARG A 109 7.24 9.95 -7.83
CA ARG A 109 6.14 10.67 -8.51
C ARG A 109 4.79 10.41 -7.81
N ALA A 110 4.50 9.17 -7.45
CA ALA A 110 3.30 8.86 -6.68
C ALA A 110 3.30 9.54 -5.30
N ALA A 111 4.46 9.69 -4.68
CA ALA A 111 4.60 10.45 -3.43
C ALA A 111 4.19 11.92 -3.58
N GLU A 112 4.58 12.58 -4.69
CA GLU A 112 4.14 13.95 -4.99
C GLU A 112 2.61 14.01 -5.14
N LEU A 113 2.03 13.10 -5.93
CA LEU A 113 0.58 13.03 -6.14
C LEU A 113 -0.19 12.77 -4.84
N LEU A 114 0.34 11.91 -3.95
CA LEU A 114 -0.25 11.68 -2.62
C LEU A 114 -0.23 12.94 -1.75
N ARG A 115 0.87 13.70 -1.78
CA ARG A 115 0.99 14.97 -1.02
C ARG A 115 0.02 16.02 -1.55
N ASP A 116 -0.18 16.07 -2.86
CA ASP A 116 -1.14 17.00 -3.50
C ASP A 116 -2.61 16.72 -3.11
N LEU A 117 -2.92 15.52 -2.61
CA LEU A 117 -4.26 15.18 -2.11
C LEU A 117 -4.59 15.82 -0.75
N ASP A 118 -3.62 16.40 -0.05
CA ASP A 118 -3.81 17.00 1.27
C ASP A 118 -4.57 16.05 2.23
N LEU A 119 -4.05 14.83 2.36
CA LEU A 119 -4.61 13.83 3.29
C LEU A 119 -4.32 14.24 4.73
N PRO A 120 -5.21 13.89 5.69
CA PRO A 120 -4.93 14.06 7.11
C PRO A 120 -3.80 13.14 7.59
N ALA A 121 -2.56 13.47 7.21
CA ALA A 121 -1.37 12.72 7.56
C ALA A 121 -0.25 13.68 7.98
N ASP A 122 0.51 13.30 9.01
CA ASP A 122 1.64 14.08 9.51
C ASP A 122 2.86 13.97 8.59
N LEU A 123 2.96 12.84 7.86
CA LEU A 123 4.06 12.58 6.95
C LEU A 123 3.62 11.63 5.84
N ILE A 124 4.05 11.91 4.61
CA ILE A 124 3.91 11.03 3.45
C ILE A 124 5.29 10.82 2.85
N VAL A 125 5.74 9.56 2.84
CA VAL A 125 7.04 9.12 2.31
C VAL A 125 6.87 7.80 1.59
N THR A 126 7.75 7.51 0.64
CA THR A 126 7.66 6.28 -0.16
C THR A 126 9.03 5.63 -0.37
N ALA A 127 9.02 4.42 -0.90
CA ALA A 127 10.24 3.74 -1.32
C ALA A 127 11.03 4.59 -2.32
N GLY A 128 10.35 5.34 -3.18
CA GLY A 128 10.99 6.26 -4.12
C GLY A 128 11.73 7.41 -3.44
N ASP A 129 11.24 7.91 -2.30
CA ASP A 129 11.93 8.93 -1.50
C ASP A 129 13.13 8.34 -0.75
N TRP A 130 13.03 7.09 -0.29
CA TRP A 130 14.04 6.46 0.58
C TRP A 130 15.10 5.65 -0.16
N GLY A 131 14.84 5.24 -1.40
CA GLY A 131 15.71 4.35 -2.15
C GLY A 131 15.73 2.91 -1.59
N VAL A 132 14.75 2.54 -0.76
CA VAL A 132 14.58 1.21 -0.17
C VAL A 132 13.10 0.88 -0.12
N ALA A 133 12.75 -0.36 -0.44
CA ALA A 133 11.36 -0.83 -0.57
C ALA A 133 11.08 -2.02 0.34
N LYS A 134 9.81 -2.20 0.73
CA LYS A 134 9.33 -3.44 1.35
C LYS A 134 9.58 -4.64 0.42
N PRO A 135 9.95 -5.81 0.91
CA PRO A 135 10.03 -6.21 2.32
C PRO A 135 11.41 -6.00 2.98
N ASP A 136 12.31 -5.18 2.41
CA ASP A 136 13.64 -4.98 2.98
C ASP A 136 13.52 -4.46 4.44
N PRO A 137 14.19 -5.09 5.42
CA PRO A 137 14.20 -4.62 6.82
C PRO A 137 14.63 -3.16 6.99
N ALA A 138 15.46 -2.63 6.07
CA ALA A 138 15.88 -1.23 6.09
C ALA A 138 14.70 -0.27 5.89
N PHE A 139 13.65 -0.67 5.14
CA PHE A 139 12.43 0.11 5.01
C PHE A 139 11.76 0.31 6.37
N PHE A 140 11.61 -0.76 7.15
CA PHE A 140 10.98 -0.69 8.48
C PHE A 140 11.86 0.03 9.51
N THR A 141 13.19 0.02 9.33
CA THR A 141 14.09 0.89 10.12
C THR A 141 13.75 2.36 9.85
N ARG A 142 13.58 2.75 8.59
CA ARG A 142 13.13 4.12 8.22
C ARG A 142 11.73 4.45 8.75
N VAL A 143 10.82 3.48 8.71
CA VAL A 143 9.48 3.65 9.30
C VAL A 143 9.60 4.01 10.79
N LEU A 144 10.42 3.29 11.56
CA LEU A 144 10.61 3.54 12.98
C LEU A 144 11.28 4.91 13.26
N GLU A 145 12.22 5.33 12.41
CA GLU A 145 12.85 6.66 12.51
C GLU A 145 11.81 7.79 12.38
N VAL A 146 10.85 7.66 11.46
CA VAL A 146 9.84 8.69 11.22
C VAL A 146 8.59 8.55 12.09
N ALA A 147 8.36 7.38 12.66
CA ALA A 147 7.22 7.14 13.54
C ALA A 147 7.27 7.99 14.82
N GLN A 148 8.46 8.31 15.32
CA GLN A 148 8.66 9.03 16.58
C GLN A 148 8.04 8.31 17.79
N ALA A 149 7.89 7.00 17.71
CA ALA A 149 7.33 6.11 18.73
C ALA A 149 8.11 4.78 18.73
N GLY A 150 8.01 4.03 19.82
CA GLY A 150 8.63 2.71 19.88
C GLY A 150 7.96 1.68 18.95
N PRO A 151 8.63 0.56 18.67
CA PRO A 151 8.06 -0.45 17.75
C PRO A 151 6.69 -0.96 18.20
N ARG A 152 6.47 -1.17 19.50
CA ARG A 152 5.20 -1.67 20.07
C ARG A 152 4.10 -0.61 20.14
N GLU A 153 4.46 0.65 20.05
CA GLU A 153 3.58 1.83 20.00
C GLU A 153 3.29 2.24 18.56
N THR A 154 3.93 1.61 17.57
CA THR A 154 3.73 1.84 16.14
C THR A 154 2.94 0.68 15.53
N LEU A 155 1.83 0.99 14.87
CA LEU A 155 1.01 0.06 14.10
C LEU A 155 1.27 0.26 12.60
N TYR A 156 1.61 -0.81 11.90
CA TYR A 156 1.66 -0.82 10.42
C TYR A 156 0.39 -1.47 9.87
N VAL A 157 -0.27 -0.81 8.91
CA VAL A 157 -1.52 -1.25 8.27
C VAL A 157 -1.27 -1.46 6.79
N GLY A 158 -1.55 -2.65 6.28
CA GLY A 158 -1.41 -2.97 4.85
C GLY A 158 -2.19 -4.22 4.46
N ASP A 159 -2.33 -4.46 3.15
CA ASP A 159 -3.08 -5.59 2.58
C ASP A 159 -2.18 -6.78 2.22
N HIS A 160 -0.88 -6.52 2.01
CA HIS A 160 0.05 -7.51 1.48
C HIS A 160 0.81 -8.25 2.60
N PRO A 161 0.57 -9.56 2.84
CA PRO A 161 1.21 -10.28 3.95
C PRO A 161 2.74 -10.20 3.91
N ALA A 162 3.35 -10.49 2.76
CA ALA A 162 4.81 -10.56 2.63
C ALA A 162 5.52 -9.19 2.60
N HIS A 163 4.81 -8.12 2.26
CA HIS A 163 5.39 -6.78 2.22
C HIS A 163 5.06 -5.95 3.48
N ASP A 164 3.87 -6.17 4.08
CA ASP A 164 3.38 -5.35 5.19
C ASP A 164 3.40 -6.09 6.52
N VAL A 165 2.71 -7.25 6.58
CA VAL A 165 2.42 -7.90 7.86
C VAL A 165 3.66 -8.59 8.43
N PHE A 166 4.26 -9.52 7.68
CA PHE A 166 5.38 -10.30 8.19
C PHE A 166 6.63 -9.46 8.47
N PRO A 167 7.09 -8.58 7.55
CA PRO A 167 8.30 -7.81 7.82
C PRO A 167 8.10 -6.72 8.88
N ALA A 168 6.92 -6.08 8.97
CA ALA A 168 6.62 -5.17 10.06
C ALA A 168 6.62 -5.88 11.42
N LYS A 169 6.02 -7.09 11.48
CA LYS A 169 6.07 -7.91 12.69
C LYS A 169 7.49 -8.32 13.08
N GLN A 170 8.33 -8.68 12.11
CA GLN A 170 9.75 -8.99 12.33
C GLN A 170 10.54 -7.78 12.85
N ALA A 171 10.19 -6.57 12.42
CA ALA A 171 10.76 -5.33 12.93
C ALA A 171 10.22 -4.93 14.33
N GLY A 172 9.29 -5.72 14.89
CA GLY A 172 8.73 -5.53 16.22
C GLY A 172 7.52 -4.60 16.29
N LEU A 173 6.99 -4.15 15.16
CA LEU A 173 5.80 -3.32 15.10
C LEU A 173 4.54 -4.13 15.43
N ARG A 174 3.47 -3.43 15.79
CA ARG A 174 2.11 -3.97 15.68
C ARG A 174 1.67 -3.98 14.23
N THR A 175 0.80 -4.91 13.87
CA THR A 175 0.37 -5.06 12.48
C THR A 175 -1.14 -5.22 12.38
N ALA A 176 -1.71 -4.59 11.35
CA ALA A 176 -3.09 -4.82 10.95
C ALA A 176 -3.14 -5.21 9.47
N HIS A 177 -3.71 -6.38 9.19
CA HIS A 177 -3.98 -6.84 7.83
C HIS A 177 -5.36 -6.35 7.41
N ILE A 178 -5.42 -5.59 6.30
CA ILE A 178 -6.70 -5.11 5.74
C ILE A 178 -7.14 -5.98 4.57
N ARG A 179 -8.41 -6.39 4.56
CA ARG A 179 -9.02 -7.19 3.49
C ARG A 179 -9.42 -6.28 2.32
N ARG A 180 -8.42 -5.88 1.51
CA ARG A 180 -8.58 -5.11 0.28
C ARG A 180 -7.67 -5.65 -0.80
N GLY A 181 -8.02 -5.37 -2.05
CA GLY A 181 -7.23 -5.82 -3.18
C GLY A 181 -7.04 -7.34 -3.29
N PRO A 182 -6.33 -7.80 -4.31
CA PRO A 182 -6.07 -9.24 -4.50
C PRO A 182 -5.32 -9.88 -3.33
N TRP A 183 -4.30 -9.22 -2.80
CA TRP A 183 -3.50 -9.73 -1.69
C TRP A 183 -4.31 -9.84 -0.40
N GLY A 184 -5.01 -8.77 -0.02
CA GLY A 184 -5.82 -8.74 1.18
C GLY A 184 -6.95 -9.78 1.19
N HIS A 185 -7.54 -10.07 0.01
CA HIS A 185 -8.59 -11.09 -0.09
C HIS A 185 -8.05 -12.52 -0.13
N LEU A 186 -6.98 -12.78 -0.89
CA LEU A 186 -6.45 -14.14 -1.06
C LEU A 186 -5.90 -14.73 0.25
N TRP A 187 -5.29 -13.90 1.09
CA TRP A 187 -4.63 -14.34 2.33
C TRP A 187 -5.36 -13.93 3.60
N ALA A 188 -6.60 -13.41 3.50
CA ALA A 188 -7.36 -13.00 4.69
C ALA A 188 -7.56 -14.12 5.72
N ASP A 189 -7.75 -15.35 5.25
CA ASP A 189 -8.01 -16.50 6.10
C ASP A 189 -6.76 -17.42 6.24
N ASP A 190 -5.57 -16.96 5.80
CA ASP A 190 -4.33 -17.71 5.96
C ASP A 190 -3.92 -17.75 7.44
N PRO A 191 -3.67 -18.95 8.02
CA PRO A 191 -3.31 -19.08 9.43
C PRO A 191 -2.03 -18.31 9.82
N ALA A 192 -1.04 -18.23 8.94
CA ALA A 192 0.19 -17.49 9.22
C ALA A 192 -0.05 -15.98 9.28
N VAL A 193 -0.94 -15.47 8.42
CA VAL A 193 -1.36 -14.05 8.47
C VAL A 193 -2.16 -13.77 9.73
N ALA A 194 -3.09 -14.67 10.10
CA ALA A 194 -3.89 -14.55 11.31
C ALA A 194 -3.03 -14.59 12.60
N GLU A 195 -1.93 -15.36 12.59
CA GLU A 195 -0.97 -15.41 13.70
C GLU A 195 -0.09 -14.16 13.78
N ALA A 196 0.33 -13.63 12.62
CA ALA A 196 1.23 -12.48 12.55
C ALA A 196 0.52 -11.14 12.78
N ALA A 197 -0.69 -10.98 12.26
CA ALA A 197 -1.45 -9.75 12.40
C ALA A 197 -2.05 -9.62 13.81
N ASP A 198 -1.80 -8.50 14.48
CA ASP A 198 -2.47 -8.20 15.76
C ASP A 198 -3.97 -7.91 15.54
N TRP A 199 -4.33 -7.42 14.36
CA TRP A 199 -5.72 -7.20 13.94
C TRP A 199 -5.93 -7.56 12.46
N GLN A 200 -7.10 -8.10 12.17
CA GLN A 200 -7.63 -8.22 10.81
C GLN A 200 -8.83 -7.29 10.68
N ILE A 201 -8.84 -6.46 9.64
CA ILE A 201 -9.85 -5.40 9.46
C ILE A 201 -10.37 -5.38 8.03
N ASP A 202 -11.63 -4.96 7.84
CA ASP A 202 -12.24 -4.78 6.53
C ASP A 202 -12.33 -3.30 6.12
N ASN A 203 -12.15 -2.39 7.08
CA ASN A 203 -12.12 -0.95 6.82
C ASN A 203 -11.29 -0.21 7.87
N LEU A 204 -10.84 1.00 7.53
CA LEU A 204 -9.93 1.80 8.36
C LEU A 204 -10.64 2.50 9.53
N THR A 205 -11.95 2.72 9.46
CA THR A 205 -12.66 3.48 10.51
C THR A 205 -12.71 2.74 11.85
N VAL A 206 -12.51 1.42 11.84
CA VAL A 206 -12.48 0.61 13.07
C VAL A 206 -11.21 0.87 13.90
N LEU A 207 -10.13 1.39 13.29
CA LEU A 207 -8.85 1.58 13.96
C LEU A 207 -8.97 2.46 15.21
N ALA A 208 -9.71 3.55 15.14
CA ALA A 208 -9.92 4.44 16.28
C ALA A 208 -10.47 3.69 17.52
N ALA A 209 -11.38 2.73 17.30
CA ALA A 209 -11.95 1.94 18.40
C ALA A 209 -11.00 0.82 18.87
N LEU A 210 -10.18 0.28 17.99
CA LEU A 210 -9.22 -0.77 18.31
C LEU A 210 -8.06 -0.26 19.18
N ILE A 211 -7.55 0.92 18.89
CA ILE A 211 -6.40 1.50 19.62
C ILE A 211 -6.78 2.18 20.94
N ALA A 212 -8.07 2.50 21.15
CA ALA A 212 -8.57 3.08 22.39
C ALA A 212 -8.73 2.06 23.55
N ARG A 213 -8.52 0.78 23.27
CA ARG A 213 -8.58 -0.32 24.23
C ARG A 213 -7.21 -0.65 24.80
#